data_e3b25f47066064bee60d997630b2fb26
#
_entry.id   e3b25f47066064bee60d997630b2fb26
#
_cell.length_a   1.000
_cell.length_b   1.000
_cell.length_c   1.000
_cell.angle_alpha   90.00
_cell.angle_beta   90.00
_cell.angle_gamma   90.00
#
_symmetry.space_group_name_H-M   'P 1'
#
loop_
_entity.id
_entity.type
_entity.pdbx_description
1 polymer ?
#
loop_
_entity_poly.entity_id
_entity_poly.type
_entity_poly.pdbx_seq_one_letter_code
_entity_poly.pdbx_strand_id
1 'polypeptide(L)'
;MKLKNETLSKNFLIYGFGKSGISSLKYLKKKNRCFIFDDDKKKIKNKYKKFFISKSKLLNNNFDYIVISPGININRCQLSNYLKKNQKKVITDFDIFYKFNPEVLTITITGTNGKSTTSKLLYDILKKHHYDTRLTGNIGNPILEEKRVTKNTIFVIEASSYQLAYSKYFKSKFSIIINISPDHLERHNTMKNYVLSKLKCVIRQNENDVAIITNSNLLKDLLRTKNIKSKIIYVSKNKYAYLKNKLSNDNFKNSTNFQNLNFLFELSKHMKLNLKTIIKTINKFKPLEFRQQVIYQSKYLKIINDSKSTSLSSTIPFLETN
;
A
#
# COMPACT_ATOMS: atom_id res chain seq x y z
N MET A 1 -23.89 -7.81 -4.07
CA MET A 1 -25.02 -6.87 -3.93
C MET A 1 -25.34 -6.50 -2.48
N LYS A 2 -25.37 -7.42 -1.51
CA LYS A 2 -25.65 -7.15 -0.07
C LYS A 2 -24.72 -6.09 0.57
N LEU A 3 -23.44 -6.12 0.33
CA LEU A 3 -22.47 -5.19 0.94
C LEU A 3 -22.61 -3.72 0.47
N LYS A 4 -23.12 -3.47 -0.74
CA LYS A 4 -23.38 -2.09 -1.23
C LYS A 4 -24.53 -1.43 -0.47
N ASN A 5 -25.54 -2.17 -0.09
CA ASN A 5 -26.73 -1.62 0.60
C ASN A 5 -26.45 -1.32 2.08
N GLU A 6 -25.51 -2.05 2.72
CA GLU A 6 -25.15 -1.82 4.12
C GLU A 6 -24.46 -0.48 4.41
N THR A 7 -23.93 0.19 3.38
CA THR A 7 -23.22 1.48 3.52
C THR A 7 -24.00 2.67 2.96
N LEU A 8 -25.26 2.49 2.57
CA LEU A 8 -26.12 3.60 2.13
C LEU A 8 -26.82 4.24 3.33
N SER A 9 -26.97 5.56 3.28
CA SER A 9 -27.64 6.36 4.33
C SER A 9 -27.00 6.22 5.72
N LYS A 10 -25.68 6.01 5.77
CA LYS A 10 -24.91 5.87 7.01
C LYS A 10 -24.24 7.17 7.41
N ASN A 11 -23.95 7.29 8.72
CA ASN A 11 -23.19 8.38 9.29
C ASN A 11 -21.69 8.01 9.34
N PHE A 12 -20.88 8.76 8.62
CA PHE A 12 -19.44 8.57 8.59
C PHE A 12 -18.72 9.72 9.29
N LEU A 13 -17.83 9.41 10.21
CA LEU A 13 -16.78 10.33 10.65
C LEU A 13 -15.51 10.06 9.86
N ILE A 14 -14.95 11.08 9.23
CA ILE A 14 -13.65 11.02 8.54
C ILE A 14 -12.64 11.75 9.41
N TYR A 15 -11.72 11.00 10.01
CA TYR A 15 -10.69 11.54 10.89
C TYR A 15 -9.33 11.56 10.21
N GLY A 16 -8.77 12.76 10.11
CA GLY A 16 -7.59 13.09 9.30
C GLY A 16 -7.98 13.52 7.89
N PHE A 17 -7.74 14.79 7.55
CA PHE A 17 -8.23 15.40 6.30
C PHE A 17 -7.10 15.70 5.31
N GLY A 18 -6.14 14.77 5.18
CA GLY A 18 -5.17 14.72 4.10
C GLY A 18 -5.76 14.12 2.81
N LYS A 19 -4.90 13.66 1.89
CA LYS A 19 -5.31 13.08 0.59
C LYS A 19 -6.34 11.95 0.73
N SER A 20 -6.12 10.96 1.60
CA SER A 20 -7.06 9.86 1.85
C SER A 20 -8.39 10.32 2.43
N GLY A 21 -8.37 11.27 3.39
CA GLY A 21 -9.61 11.80 3.99
C GLY A 21 -10.45 12.59 2.98
N ILE A 22 -9.83 13.44 2.17
CA ILE A 22 -10.50 14.18 1.08
C ILE A 22 -11.12 13.22 0.07
N SER A 23 -10.38 12.19 -0.33
CA SER A 23 -10.83 11.15 -1.26
C SER A 23 -12.03 10.40 -0.68
N SER A 24 -11.96 9.99 0.59
CA SER A 24 -13.06 9.32 1.29
C SER A 24 -14.32 10.20 1.36
N LEU A 25 -14.19 11.49 1.68
CA LEU A 25 -15.33 12.41 1.69
C LEU A 25 -15.96 12.54 0.30
N LYS A 26 -15.16 12.76 -0.75
CA LYS A 26 -15.67 12.87 -2.12
C LYS A 26 -16.45 11.63 -2.56
N TYR A 27 -15.97 10.45 -2.15
CA TYR A 27 -16.58 9.18 -2.50
C TYR A 27 -17.89 8.94 -1.73
N LEU A 28 -17.87 9.13 -0.41
CA LEU A 28 -18.97 8.77 0.48
C LEU A 28 -20.14 9.76 0.49
N LYS A 29 -19.87 11.07 0.37
CA LYS A 29 -20.88 12.13 0.53
C LYS A 29 -22.06 12.09 -0.44
N LYS A 30 -21.95 11.33 -1.52
CA LYS A 30 -23.00 11.22 -2.54
C LYS A 30 -24.24 10.48 -2.02
N LYS A 31 -24.06 9.56 -1.07
CA LYS A 31 -25.09 8.64 -0.59
C LYS A 31 -25.12 8.51 0.94
N ASN A 32 -24.28 9.27 1.65
CA ASN A 32 -24.08 9.14 3.08
C ASN A 32 -23.95 10.52 3.74
N ARG A 33 -24.27 10.58 5.02
CA ARG A 33 -24.00 11.74 5.86
C ARG A 33 -22.56 11.67 6.35
N CYS A 34 -21.75 12.66 6.00
CA CYS A 34 -20.32 12.67 6.30
C CYS A 34 -19.96 13.86 7.18
N PHE A 35 -19.14 13.59 8.17
CA PHE A 35 -18.52 14.58 9.06
C PHE A 35 -17.01 14.45 8.97
N ILE A 36 -16.28 15.57 9.07
CA ILE A 36 -14.83 15.57 9.09
C ILE A 36 -14.31 16.14 10.41
N PHE A 37 -13.23 15.53 10.88
CA PHE A 37 -12.46 16.01 12.01
C PHE A 37 -10.96 15.87 11.69
N ASP A 38 -10.16 16.86 12.08
CA ASP A 38 -8.70 16.80 12.01
C ASP A 38 -8.13 17.53 13.23
N ASP A 39 -7.06 17.01 13.81
CA ASP A 39 -6.36 17.63 14.93
C ASP A 39 -5.81 18.99 14.55
N ASP A 40 -5.39 19.17 13.29
CA ASP A 40 -5.00 20.42 12.69
C ASP A 40 -6.14 21.03 11.85
N LYS A 41 -6.88 21.96 12.45
CA LYS A 41 -8.00 22.64 11.80
C LYS A 41 -7.60 23.41 10.52
N LYS A 42 -6.32 23.83 10.39
CA LYS A 42 -5.82 24.54 9.21
C LYS A 42 -5.88 23.69 7.94
N LYS A 43 -5.88 22.36 8.06
CA LYS A 43 -6.05 21.45 6.92
C LYS A 43 -7.45 21.48 6.30
N ILE A 44 -8.45 22.00 7.03
CA ILE A 44 -9.84 22.03 6.58
C ILE A 44 -10.08 23.30 5.77
N LYS A 45 -9.92 23.22 4.46
CA LYS A 45 -10.16 24.32 3.51
C LYS A 45 -11.62 24.78 3.55
N ASN A 46 -11.89 26.06 3.24
CA ASN A 46 -13.20 26.71 3.30
C ASN A 46 -14.33 25.91 2.65
N LYS A 47 -14.10 25.35 1.47
CA LYS A 47 -15.10 24.54 0.73
C LYS A 47 -15.56 23.27 1.45
N TYR A 48 -14.87 22.83 2.50
CA TYR A 48 -15.19 21.65 3.28
C TYR A 48 -15.69 21.97 4.69
N LYS A 49 -15.71 23.26 5.11
CA LYS A 49 -16.12 23.69 6.45
C LYS A 49 -17.53 23.18 6.85
N LYS A 50 -18.45 23.07 5.88
CA LYS A 50 -19.82 22.56 6.14
C LYS A 50 -19.86 21.10 6.62
N PHE A 51 -18.81 20.32 6.41
CA PHE A 51 -18.70 18.94 6.89
C PHE A 51 -17.97 18.85 8.22
N PHE A 52 -17.36 19.92 8.68
CA PHE A 52 -16.57 19.92 9.91
C PHE A 52 -17.48 19.77 11.13
N ILE A 53 -17.05 18.91 12.07
CA ILE A 53 -17.68 18.74 13.36
C ILE A 53 -16.68 19.10 14.48
N SER A 54 -17.13 19.86 15.49
CA SER A 54 -16.32 20.14 16.68
C SER A 54 -16.20 18.89 17.57
N LYS A 55 -15.15 18.82 18.38
CA LYS A 55 -14.91 17.69 19.28
C LYS A 55 -16.08 17.45 20.23
N SER A 56 -16.68 18.50 20.80
CA SER A 56 -17.86 18.39 21.69
C SER A 56 -19.06 17.77 20.99
N LYS A 57 -19.42 18.26 19.80
CA LYS A 57 -20.53 17.71 19.02
C LYS A 57 -20.22 16.28 18.53
N LEU A 58 -18.96 15.97 18.22
CA LEU A 58 -18.54 14.63 17.77
C LEU A 58 -18.75 13.59 18.87
N LEU A 59 -18.38 13.90 20.12
CA LEU A 59 -18.51 12.95 21.24
C LEU A 59 -19.95 12.58 21.55
N ASN A 60 -20.89 13.47 21.24
CA ASN A 60 -22.34 13.28 21.44
C ASN A 60 -23.05 12.68 20.20
N ASN A 61 -22.32 12.45 19.10
CA ASN A 61 -22.89 11.85 17.90
C ASN A 61 -22.58 10.34 17.80
N ASN A 62 -23.54 9.62 17.22
CA ASN A 62 -23.34 8.22 16.89
C ASN A 62 -22.98 8.07 15.41
N PHE A 63 -21.79 7.54 15.12
CA PHE A 63 -21.34 7.22 13.78
C PHE A 63 -21.44 5.72 13.53
N ASP A 64 -21.84 5.33 12.32
CA ASP A 64 -21.83 3.93 11.89
C ASP A 64 -20.39 3.48 11.60
N TYR A 65 -19.60 4.37 10.98
CA TYR A 65 -18.21 4.13 10.63
C TYR A 65 -17.32 5.34 10.91
N ILE A 66 -16.08 5.04 11.27
CA ILE A 66 -15.01 6.04 11.46
C ILE A 66 -13.90 5.73 10.49
N VAL A 67 -13.80 6.54 9.43
CA VAL A 67 -12.73 6.41 8.41
C VAL A 67 -11.50 7.12 8.93
N ILE A 68 -10.43 6.36 9.20
CA ILE A 68 -9.19 6.91 9.74
C ILE A 68 -8.13 7.06 8.65
N SER A 69 -7.53 8.23 8.55
CA SER A 69 -6.39 8.46 7.67
C SER A 69 -5.12 7.79 8.21
N PRO A 70 -4.21 7.30 7.34
CA PRO A 70 -2.99 6.59 7.76
C PRO A 70 -2.09 7.35 8.73
N GLY A 71 -2.03 8.68 8.60
CA GLY A 71 -1.25 9.56 9.47
C GLY A 71 -1.73 9.62 10.93
N ILE A 72 -2.98 9.27 11.20
CA ILE A 72 -3.54 9.33 12.56
C ILE A 72 -3.05 8.16 13.41
N ASN A 73 -2.45 8.45 14.55
CA ASN A 73 -2.10 7.43 15.55
C ASN A 73 -3.21 7.33 16.60
N ILE A 74 -3.96 6.24 16.59
CA ILE A 74 -5.07 6.00 17.54
C ILE A 74 -4.61 6.15 18.99
N ASN A 75 -3.37 5.83 19.31
CA ASN A 75 -2.85 5.90 20.69
C ASN A 75 -2.41 7.32 21.11
N ARG A 76 -2.18 8.22 20.14
CA ARG A 76 -1.58 9.55 20.40
C ARG A 76 -2.32 10.71 19.74
N CYS A 77 -3.61 10.57 19.43
CA CYS A 77 -4.43 11.60 18.81
C CYS A 77 -5.44 12.18 19.79
N GLN A 78 -6.05 13.34 19.45
CA GLN A 78 -7.04 14.01 20.31
C GLN A 78 -8.27 13.17 20.63
N LEU A 79 -8.62 12.19 19.78
CA LEU A 79 -9.76 11.28 19.95
C LEU A 79 -9.36 9.88 20.41
N SER A 80 -8.17 9.69 21.00
CA SER A 80 -7.62 8.37 21.36
C SER A 80 -8.64 7.53 22.16
N ASN A 81 -9.18 8.05 23.26
CA ASN A 81 -10.15 7.32 24.09
C ASN A 81 -11.44 6.99 23.33
N TYR A 82 -11.94 7.93 22.53
CA TYR A 82 -13.14 7.72 21.72
C TYR A 82 -12.92 6.62 20.67
N LEU A 83 -11.78 6.62 19.98
CA LEU A 83 -11.45 5.61 18.97
C LEU A 83 -11.26 4.22 19.58
N LYS A 84 -10.63 4.13 20.76
CA LYS A 84 -10.47 2.86 21.49
C LYS A 84 -11.83 2.26 21.87
N LYS A 85 -12.76 3.07 22.39
CA LYS A 85 -14.13 2.64 22.70
C LYS A 85 -14.92 2.23 21.45
N ASN A 86 -14.69 2.89 20.33
CA ASN A 86 -15.38 2.65 19.06
C ASN A 86 -14.53 1.86 18.05
N GLN A 87 -13.55 1.07 18.49
CA GLN A 87 -12.61 0.39 17.62
C GLN A 87 -13.31 -0.49 16.56
N LYS A 88 -14.47 -1.08 16.89
CA LYS A 88 -15.25 -1.88 15.93
C LYS A 88 -15.76 -1.08 14.73
N LYS A 89 -15.95 0.23 14.86
CA LYS A 89 -16.42 1.14 13.80
C LYS A 89 -15.30 1.74 12.95
N VAL A 90 -14.02 1.63 13.39
CA VAL A 90 -12.86 2.17 12.68
C VAL A 90 -12.59 1.36 11.43
N ILE A 91 -12.48 2.03 10.28
CA ILE A 91 -12.16 1.47 8.96
C ILE A 91 -11.17 2.39 8.23
N THR A 92 -10.67 1.93 7.08
CA THR A 92 -9.78 2.68 6.20
C THR A 92 -10.39 2.90 4.82
N ASP A 93 -9.79 3.75 4.01
CA ASP A 93 -10.12 3.92 2.59
C ASP A 93 -10.01 2.60 1.79
N PHE A 94 -9.04 1.75 2.14
CA PHE A 94 -8.92 0.40 1.56
C PHE A 94 -10.14 -0.48 1.88
N ASP A 95 -10.66 -0.40 3.10
CA ASP A 95 -11.86 -1.15 3.50
C ASP A 95 -13.09 -0.68 2.73
N ILE A 96 -13.24 0.64 2.55
CA ILE A 96 -14.30 1.23 1.74
C ILE A 96 -14.19 0.75 0.30
N PHE A 97 -13.00 0.87 -0.30
CA PHE A 97 -12.75 0.43 -1.66
C PHE A 97 -13.15 -1.04 -1.85
N TYR A 98 -12.67 -1.92 -0.98
CA TYR A 98 -12.95 -3.35 -1.05
C TYR A 98 -14.44 -3.67 -0.91
N LYS A 99 -15.15 -3.02 0.02
CA LYS A 99 -16.60 -3.21 0.19
C LYS A 99 -17.41 -2.86 -1.07
N PHE A 100 -17.00 -1.81 -1.78
CA PHE A 100 -17.71 -1.36 -2.99
C PHE A 100 -17.26 -2.05 -4.29
N ASN A 101 -16.07 -2.65 -4.30
CA ASN A 101 -15.46 -3.26 -5.48
C ASN A 101 -14.86 -4.66 -5.17
N PRO A 102 -15.65 -5.61 -4.63
CA PRO A 102 -15.14 -6.91 -4.18
C PRO A 102 -14.63 -7.80 -5.32
N GLU A 103 -15.13 -7.58 -6.55
CA GLU A 103 -14.80 -8.35 -7.75
C GLU A 103 -13.51 -7.87 -8.45
N VAL A 104 -12.98 -6.71 -8.06
CA VAL A 104 -11.83 -6.10 -8.73
C VAL A 104 -10.55 -6.82 -8.35
N LEU A 105 -9.72 -7.15 -9.33
CA LEU A 105 -8.42 -7.74 -9.09
C LEU A 105 -7.49 -6.72 -8.46
N THR A 106 -6.99 -7.04 -7.27
CA THR A 106 -6.06 -6.21 -6.52
C THR A 106 -4.73 -6.92 -6.31
N ILE A 107 -3.63 -6.22 -6.54
CA ILE A 107 -2.27 -6.66 -6.27
C ILE A 107 -1.66 -5.67 -5.27
N THR A 108 -1.50 -6.09 -4.03
CA THR A 108 -0.92 -5.23 -2.98
C THR A 108 0.55 -5.51 -2.80
N ILE A 109 1.36 -4.46 -2.85
CA ILE A 109 2.79 -4.52 -2.61
C ILE A 109 3.11 -3.76 -1.33
N THR A 110 3.70 -4.46 -0.37
CA THR A 110 4.20 -3.90 0.88
C THR A 110 5.62 -4.42 1.18
N GLY A 111 6.26 -3.84 2.16
CA GLY A 111 7.63 -4.16 2.56
C GLY A 111 8.24 -2.96 3.27
N THR A 112 9.48 -3.05 3.68
CA THR A 112 10.21 -1.90 4.22
C THR A 112 10.75 -1.04 3.09
N ASN A 113 11.56 -1.58 2.19
CA ASN A 113 12.21 -0.85 1.10
C ASN A 113 11.77 -1.34 -0.28
N GLY A 114 11.87 -0.50 -1.31
CA GLY A 114 11.62 -0.85 -2.71
C GLY A 114 10.15 -0.93 -3.14
N LYS A 115 9.19 -0.68 -2.26
CA LYS A 115 7.74 -0.72 -2.55
C LYS A 115 7.36 0.10 -3.80
N SER A 116 7.74 1.36 -3.83
CA SER A 116 7.33 2.29 -4.90
C SER A 116 7.90 1.89 -6.25
N THR A 117 9.19 1.53 -6.30
CA THR A 117 9.85 1.05 -7.52
C THR A 117 9.16 -0.21 -8.03
N THR A 118 8.91 -1.19 -7.15
CA THR A 118 8.25 -2.45 -7.49
C THR A 118 6.81 -2.24 -7.97
N SER A 119 6.05 -1.37 -7.30
CA SER A 119 4.66 -1.07 -7.67
C SER A 119 4.57 -0.34 -9.01
N LYS A 120 5.44 0.66 -9.22
CA LYS A 120 5.47 1.39 -10.50
C LYS A 120 5.89 0.49 -11.65
N LEU A 121 6.93 -0.33 -11.44
CA LEU A 121 7.40 -1.27 -12.46
C LEU A 121 6.31 -2.31 -12.81
N LEU A 122 5.62 -2.86 -11.81
CA LEU A 122 4.50 -3.77 -12.06
C LEU A 122 3.38 -3.09 -12.86
N TYR A 123 3.02 -1.87 -12.47
CA TYR A 123 2.05 -1.07 -13.22
C TYR A 123 2.45 -0.92 -14.68
N ASP A 124 3.73 -0.59 -14.96
CA ASP A 124 4.23 -0.43 -16.33
C ASP A 124 4.22 -1.75 -17.11
N ILE A 125 4.59 -2.86 -16.45
CA ILE A 125 4.53 -4.21 -17.04
C ILE A 125 3.08 -4.55 -17.44
N LEU A 126 2.11 -4.35 -16.55
CA LEU A 126 0.71 -4.65 -16.83
C LEU A 126 0.14 -3.74 -17.94
N LYS A 127 0.52 -2.47 -17.97
CA LYS A 127 0.16 -1.56 -19.07
C LYS A 127 0.73 -2.03 -20.41
N LYS A 128 1.97 -2.53 -20.45
CA LYS A 128 2.57 -3.09 -21.66
C LYS A 128 1.92 -4.41 -22.11
N HIS A 129 1.21 -5.09 -21.22
CA HIS A 129 0.35 -6.22 -21.54
C HIS A 129 -1.10 -5.82 -21.81
N HIS A 130 -1.37 -4.52 -22.02
CA HIS A 130 -2.68 -3.94 -22.36
C HIS A 130 -3.79 -4.13 -21.31
N TYR A 131 -3.44 -4.41 -20.04
CA TYR A 131 -4.42 -4.43 -18.96
C TYR A 131 -4.91 -3.03 -18.59
N ASP A 132 -6.18 -2.91 -18.27
CA ASP A 132 -6.73 -1.71 -17.62
C ASP A 132 -6.24 -1.63 -16.17
N THR A 133 -5.16 -0.90 -15.94
CA THR A 133 -4.43 -0.90 -14.66
C THR A 133 -4.46 0.47 -13.99
N ARG A 134 -4.60 0.48 -12.67
CA ARG A 134 -4.50 1.65 -11.80
C ARG A 134 -3.35 1.49 -10.82
N LEU A 135 -2.56 2.55 -10.61
CA LEU A 135 -1.52 2.62 -9.59
C LEU A 135 -2.03 3.51 -8.46
N THR A 136 -2.18 2.94 -7.27
CA THR A 136 -2.86 3.60 -6.15
C THR A 136 -2.19 3.30 -4.80
N GLY A 137 -2.61 4.01 -3.79
CA GLY A 137 -2.19 3.79 -2.40
C GLY A 137 -1.20 4.84 -1.90
N ASN A 138 -0.03 4.42 -1.43
CA ASN A 138 1.01 5.32 -0.93
C ASN A 138 1.70 6.11 -2.06
N ILE A 139 1.69 5.58 -3.30
CA ILE A 139 2.02 6.29 -4.54
C ILE A 139 0.82 6.25 -5.49
N GLY A 140 0.85 7.06 -6.54
CA GLY A 140 -0.25 7.20 -7.48
C GLY A 140 -1.42 7.98 -6.88
N ASN A 141 -2.62 7.66 -7.34
CA ASN A 141 -3.84 8.32 -6.87
C ASN A 141 -4.38 7.67 -5.58
N PRO A 142 -5.09 8.41 -4.71
CA PRO A 142 -5.89 7.81 -3.67
C PRO A 142 -6.86 6.78 -4.26
N ILE A 143 -6.96 5.60 -3.65
CA ILE A 143 -7.71 4.47 -4.23
C ILE A 143 -9.18 4.79 -4.53
N LEU A 144 -9.81 5.64 -3.73
CA LEU A 144 -11.21 6.05 -3.90
C LEU A 144 -11.42 7.18 -4.93
N GLU A 145 -10.35 7.74 -5.53
CA GLU A 145 -10.45 8.74 -6.60
C GLU A 145 -10.49 8.12 -8.00
N GLU A 146 -10.16 6.83 -8.12
CA GLU A 146 -10.20 6.12 -9.39
C GLU A 146 -11.62 6.01 -9.94
N LYS A 147 -11.76 6.32 -11.23
CA LYS A 147 -13.04 6.35 -11.93
C LYS A 147 -13.12 5.23 -12.96
N ARG A 148 -14.34 4.92 -13.43
CA ARG A 148 -14.60 3.91 -14.47
C ARG A 148 -13.99 2.56 -14.12
N VAL A 149 -14.13 2.16 -12.87
CA VAL A 149 -13.66 0.85 -12.37
C VAL A 149 -14.62 -0.23 -12.84
N THR A 150 -14.09 -1.24 -13.50
CA THR A 150 -14.82 -2.43 -13.98
C THR A 150 -14.24 -3.68 -13.34
N LYS A 151 -14.88 -4.83 -13.50
CA LYS A 151 -14.35 -6.13 -13.06
C LYS A 151 -13.01 -6.51 -13.72
N ASN A 152 -12.70 -5.93 -14.88
CA ASN A 152 -11.45 -6.16 -15.62
C ASN A 152 -10.33 -5.18 -15.21
N THR A 153 -10.62 -4.19 -14.37
CA THR A 153 -9.61 -3.25 -13.90
C THR A 153 -8.71 -3.92 -12.87
N ILE A 154 -7.39 -3.76 -13.02
CA ILE A 154 -6.38 -4.26 -12.08
C ILE A 154 -5.84 -3.10 -11.25
N PHE A 155 -5.89 -3.24 -9.94
CA PHE A 155 -5.30 -2.27 -9.02
C PHE A 155 -3.95 -2.77 -8.53
N VAL A 156 -2.88 -2.04 -8.84
CA VAL A 156 -1.57 -2.16 -8.20
C VAL A 156 -1.55 -1.19 -7.03
N ILE A 157 -1.53 -1.72 -5.83
CA ILE A 157 -1.68 -0.94 -4.59
C ILE A 157 -0.35 -0.97 -3.82
N GLU A 158 0.33 0.17 -3.76
CA GLU A 158 1.41 0.31 -2.78
C GLU A 158 0.80 0.54 -1.40
N ALA A 159 1.04 -0.38 -0.47
CA ALA A 159 0.51 -0.27 0.89
C ALA A 159 1.61 -0.09 1.93
N SER A 160 1.53 1.00 2.70
CA SER A 160 2.37 1.20 3.89
C SER A 160 1.82 0.41 5.07
N SER A 161 2.67 0.19 6.09
CA SER A 161 2.24 -0.40 7.36
C SER A 161 1.15 0.43 8.04
N TYR A 162 1.17 1.76 7.89
CA TYR A 162 0.17 2.67 8.45
C TYR A 162 -1.21 2.49 7.81
N GLN A 163 -1.27 2.35 6.49
CA GLN A 163 -2.53 2.10 5.77
C GLN A 163 -3.14 0.75 6.14
N LEU A 164 -2.31 -0.28 6.28
CA LEU A 164 -2.76 -1.63 6.63
C LEU A 164 -3.10 -1.78 8.12
N ALA A 165 -2.45 -1.01 9.02
CA ALA A 165 -2.58 -1.18 10.47
C ALA A 165 -4.03 -1.17 10.98
N TYR A 166 -4.87 -0.31 10.44
CA TYR A 166 -6.27 -0.16 10.86
C TYR A 166 -7.29 -0.77 9.89
N SER A 167 -6.82 -1.31 8.76
CA SER A 167 -7.69 -2.00 7.82
C SER A 167 -8.30 -3.25 8.45
N LYS A 168 -9.58 -3.51 8.17
CA LYS A 168 -10.37 -4.61 8.73
C LYS A 168 -10.87 -5.61 7.71
N TYR A 169 -11.29 -5.12 6.55
CA TYR A 169 -12.00 -5.92 5.55
C TYR A 169 -11.17 -6.12 4.28
N PHE A 170 -10.23 -5.22 4.03
CA PHE A 170 -9.43 -5.23 2.83
C PHE A 170 -8.59 -6.50 2.72
N LYS A 171 -8.66 -7.14 1.58
CA LYS A 171 -7.79 -8.22 1.14
C LYS A 171 -7.43 -8.03 -0.32
N SER A 172 -6.34 -8.64 -0.75
CA SER A 172 -5.91 -8.61 -2.14
C SER A 172 -5.91 -9.99 -2.76
N LYS A 173 -6.17 -10.07 -4.07
CA LYS A 173 -5.99 -11.30 -4.84
C LYS A 173 -4.54 -11.78 -4.80
N PHE A 174 -3.61 -10.85 -4.99
CA PHE A 174 -2.18 -11.09 -4.80
C PHE A 174 -1.63 -10.14 -3.74
N SER A 175 -1.02 -10.68 -2.70
CA SER A 175 -0.33 -9.90 -1.67
C SER A 175 1.17 -10.16 -1.76
N ILE A 176 1.97 -9.11 -1.94
CA ILE A 176 3.42 -9.19 -2.09
C ILE A 176 4.10 -8.50 -0.92
N ILE A 177 4.94 -9.23 -0.17
CA ILE A 177 5.78 -8.67 0.90
C ILE A 177 7.24 -8.84 0.48
N ILE A 178 7.84 -7.76 -0.04
CA ILE A 178 9.15 -7.82 -0.69
C ILE A 178 10.32 -7.97 0.28
N ASN A 179 10.26 -7.31 1.43
CA ASN A 179 11.27 -7.39 2.49
C ASN A 179 10.72 -6.87 3.81
N ILE A 180 11.41 -7.23 4.90
CA ILE A 180 11.13 -6.75 6.24
C ILE A 180 12.45 -6.43 6.92
N SER A 181 12.59 -5.19 7.39
CA SER A 181 13.66 -4.72 8.26
C SER A 181 13.09 -3.71 9.27
N PRO A 182 13.75 -3.42 10.40
CA PRO A 182 13.26 -2.46 11.39
C PRO A 182 13.00 -1.09 10.76
N ASP A 183 11.79 -0.58 10.98
CA ASP A 183 11.33 0.73 10.52
C ASP A 183 10.05 1.12 11.27
N HIS A 184 9.81 2.42 11.44
CA HIS A 184 8.57 2.94 12.03
C HIS A 184 8.21 2.36 13.42
N LEU A 185 9.23 2.02 14.24
CA LEU A 185 8.99 1.43 15.57
C LEU A 185 8.37 2.44 16.55
N GLU A 186 8.59 3.73 16.36
CA GLU A 186 7.91 4.82 17.09
C GLU A 186 6.38 4.76 16.93
N ARG A 187 5.91 4.19 15.81
CA ARG A 187 4.48 4.04 15.50
C ARG A 187 3.93 2.69 15.95
N HIS A 188 4.67 1.62 15.71
CA HIS A 188 4.23 0.24 15.90
C HIS A 188 4.64 -0.34 17.25
N ASN A 189 5.51 0.35 18.01
CA ASN A 189 6.12 0.00 19.29
C ASN A 189 7.06 -1.22 19.21
N THR A 190 6.71 -2.25 18.45
CA THR A 190 7.53 -3.48 18.31
C THR A 190 7.65 -3.91 16.86
N MET A 191 8.73 -4.64 16.56
CA MET A 191 8.93 -5.26 15.24
C MET A 191 7.78 -6.23 14.91
N LYS A 192 7.29 -6.98 15.90
CA LYS A 192 6.14 -7.89 15.76
C LYS A 192 4.89 -7.15 15.26
N ASN A 193 4.53 -6.02 15.88
CA ASN A 193 3.38 -5.22 15.49
C ASN A 193 3.54 -4.60 14.09
N TYR A 194 4.76 -4.15 13.76
CA TYR A 194 5.08 -3.65 12.43
C TYR A 194 4.84 -4.72 11.36
N VAL A 195 5.37 -5.92 11.56
CA VAL A 195 5.18 -7.04 10.63
C VAL A 195 3.72 -7.48 10.56
N LEU A 196 3.03 -7.62 11.70
CA LEU A 196 1.61 -7.96 11.74
C LEU A 196 0.75 -6.95 11.00
N SER A 197 1.10 -5.66 11.02
CA SER A 197 0.38 -4.66 10.25
C SER A 197 0.45 -4.95 8.74
N LYS A 198 1.62 -5.33 8.23
CA LYS A 198 1.80 -5.70 6.81
C LYS A 198 1.13 -7.03 6.46
N LEU A 199 1.17 -7.99 7.37
CA LEU A 199 0.53 -9.31 7.17
C LEU A 199 -0.99 -9.23 7.07
N LYS A 200 -1.63 -8.12 7.43
CA LYS A 200 -3.10 -7.99 7.33
C LYS A 200 -3.64 -8.20 5.91
N CYS A 201 -2.90 -7.83 4.86
CA CYS A 201 -3.32 -8.10 3.48
C CYS A 201 -3.23 -9.59 3.11
N VAL A 202 -2.44 -10.40 3.86
CA VAL A 202 -2.31 -11.85 3.68
C VAL A 202 -3.31 -12.60 4.56
N ILE A 203 -3.40 -12.26 5.85
CA ILE A 203 -4.22 -12.98 6.84
C ILE A 203 -5.70 -13.05 6.43
N ARG A 204 -6.17 -12.10 5.64
CA ARG A 204 -7.57 -12.04 5.19
C ARG A 204 -7.83 -12.66 3.82
N GLN A 205 -6.80 -13.18 3.17
CA GLN A 205 -6.94 -13.83 1.88
C GLN A 205 -7.75 -15.13 2.00
N ASN A 206 -8.43 -15.48 0.91
CA ASN A 206 -9.16 -16.74 0.76
C ASN A 206 -8.28 -17.79 0.05
N GLU A 207 -8.78 -18.99 -0.09
CA GLU A 207 -8.11 -20.14 -0.73
C GLU A 207 -7.68 -19.88 -2.19
N ASN A 208 -8.46 -19.07 -2.91
CA ASN A 208 -8.15 -18.68 -4.29
C ASN A 208 -7.17 -17.51 -4.43
N ASP A 209 -6.72 -16.93 -3.31
CA ASP A 209 -5.78 -15.82 -3.30
C ASP A 209 -4.35 -16.32 -3.10
N VAL A 210 -3.37 -15.48 -3.41
CA VAL A 210 -1.95 -15.86 -3.36
C VAL A 210 -1.14 -14.81 -2.60
N ALA A 211 -0.34 -15.27 -1.66
CA ALA A 211 0.68 -14.47 -0.98
C ALA A 211 2.07 -14.81 -1.52
N ILE A 212 2.79 -13.83 -2.04
CA ILE A 212 4.17 -13.94 -2.52
C ILE A 212 5.04 -13.15 -1.56
N ILE A 213 5.78 -13.83 -0.71
CA ILE A 213 6.47 -13.19 0.42
C ILE A 213 7.94 -13.56 0.49
N THR A 214 8.74 -12.64 1.01
CA THR A 214 10.17 -12.91 1.23
C THR A 214 10.37 -14.10 2.16
N ASN A 215 11.34 -14.93 1.85
CA ASN A 215 11.71 -16.08 2.69
C ASN A 215 12.41 -15.59 3.96
N SER A 216 11.65 -15.45 5.04
CA SER A 216 12.10 -14.94 6.34
C SER A 216 11.52 -15.80 7.46
N ASN A 217 12.37 -16.21 8.41
CA ASN A 217 11.93 -17.00 9.57
C ASN A 217 10.90 -16.23 10.40
N LEU A 218 11.11 -14.93 10.64
CA LEU A 218 10.16 -14.08 11.35
C LEU A 218 8.76 -14.11 10.72
N LEU A 219 8.67 -14.05 9.39
CA LEU A 219 7.37 -14.12 8.70
C LEU A 219 6.75 -15.51 8.79
N LYS A 220 7.54 -16.57 8.64
CA LYS A 220 7.09 -17.95 8.77
C LYS A 220 6.51 -18.22 10.15
N ASP A 221 7.22 -17.82 11.20
CA ASP A 221 6.80 -18.05 12.60
C ASP A 221 5.50 -17.30 12.92
N LEU A 222 5.38 -16.03 12.47
CA LEU A 222 4.16 -15.27 12.67
C LEU A 222 2.98 -15.84 11.87
N LEU A 223 3.21 -16.37 10.67
CA LEU A 223 2.15 -16.96 9.84
C LEU A 223 1.69 -18.31 10.38
N ARG A 224 2.58 -19.14 10.96
CA ARG A 224 2.22 -20.41 11.62
C ARG A 224 1.18 -20.24 12.73
N THR A 225 1.19 -19.07 13.40
CA THR A 225 0.23 -18.75 14.47
C THR A 225 -1.12 -18.23 13.95
N LYS A 226 -1.33 -18.18 12.62
CA LYS A 226 -2.52 -17.62 11.98
C LYS A 226 -3.20 -18.66 11.09
N ASN A 227 -4.51 -18.62 11.04
CA ASN A 227 -5.28 -19.42 10.08
C ASN A 227 -5.20 -18.77 8.70
N ILE A 228 -4.18 -19.14 7.92
CA ILE A 228 -3.97 -18.63 6.56
C ILE A 228 -4.63 -19.59 5.57
N LYS A 229 -5.54 -19.07 4.76
CA LYS A 229 -6.28 -19.82 3.74
C LYS A 229 -5.62 -19.77 2.37
N SER A 230 -4.90 -18.68 2.07
CA SER A 230 -4.28 -18.47 0.76
C SER A 230 -3.04 -19.32 0.56
N LYS A 231 -2.72 -19.58 -0.71
CA LYS A 231 -1.44 -20.17 -1.08
C LYS A 231 -0.31 -19.21 -0.77
N ILE A 232 0.68 -19.65 0.04
CA ILE A 232 1.88 -18.87 0.35
C ILE A 232 3.04 -19.36 -0.51
N ILE A 233 3.72 -18.42 -1.17
CA ILE A 233 4.92 -18.66 -1.97
C ILE A 233 6.06 -17.87 -1.38
N TYR A 234 7.06 -18.57 -0.89
CA TYR A 234 8.28 -17.96 -0.38
C TYR A 234 9.26 -17.69 -1.50
N VAL A 235 9.74 -16.46 -1.57
CA VAL A 235 10.71 -16.02 -2.58
C VAL A 235 12.06 -15.80 -1.92
N SER A 236 13.07 -16.58 -2.34
CA SER A 236 14.45 -16.38 -1.92
C SER A 236 15.14 -15.29 -2.72
N LYS A 237 16.21 -14.71 -2.16
CA LYS A 237 16.96 -13.59 -2.77
C LYS A 237 17.44 -13.88 -4.20
N ASN A 238 17.81 -15.13 -4.49
CA ASN A 238 18.44 -15.54 -5.76
C ASN A 238 17.53 -16.42 -6.62
N LYS A 239 16.23 -16.49 -6.34
CA LYS A 239 15.29 -17.40 -7.03
C LYS A 239 15.33 -17.28 -8.56
N TYR A 240 15.54 -16.08 -9.09
CA TYR A 240 15.58 -15.79 -10.52
C TYR A 240 16.93 -15.21 -10.96
N ALA A 241 18.03 -15.57 -10.29
CA ALA A 241 19.38 -15.05 -10.57
C ALA A 241 19.81 -15.23 -12.04
N TYR A 242 19.38 -16.33 -12.68
CA TYR A 242 19.64 -16.62 -14.10
C TYR A 242 19.06 -15.57 -15.08
N LEU A 243 18.09 -14.76 -14.64
CA LEU A 243 17.54 -13.67 -15.45
C LEU A 243 18.39 -12.39 -15.39
N LYS A 244 19.33 -12.29 -14.46
CA LYS A 244 20.14 -11.09 -14.27
C LYS A 244 20.92 -10.71 -15.53
N ASN A 245 21.46 -11.71 -16.23
CA ASN A 245 22.24 -11.51 -17.48
C ASN A 245 21.38 -10.99 -18.65
N LYS A 246 20.05 -11.07 -18.56
CA LYS A 246 19.12 -10.51 -19.57
C LYS A 246 18.77 -9.05 -19.32
N LEU A 247 19.25 -8.49 -18.20
CA LEU A 247 18.98 -7.10 -17.83
C LEU A 247 20.12 -6.19 -18.26
N SER A 248 19.77 -5.14 -18.99
CA SER A 248 20.69 -4.06 -19.40
C SER A 248 20.57 -2.81 -18.52
N ASN A 249 19.53 -2.71 -17.71
CA ASN A 249 19.29 -1.55 -16.85
C ASN A 249 20.08 -1.67 -15.54
N ASP A 250 21.06 -0.80 -15.36
CA ASP A 250 22.00 -0.84 -14.22
C ASP A 250 21.30 -0.65 -12.87
N ASN A 251 20.18 0.07 -12.82
CA ASN A 251 19.40 0.22 -11.60
C ASN A 251 18.91 -1.11 -11.04
N PHE A 252 18.80 -2.16 -11.85
CA PHE A 252 18.35 -3.50 -11.46
C PHE A 252 19.46 -4.54 -11.43
N LYS A 253 20.70 -4.16 -11.74
CA LYS A 253 21.86 -5.05 -11.62
C LYS A 253 22.37 -5.14 -10.17
N ASN A 254 22.10 -4.12 -9.33
CA ASN A 254 22.43 -4.19 -7.92
C ASN A 254 21.59 -5.23 -7.18
N SER A 255 22.12 -5.76 -6.07
CA SER A 255 21.54 -6.88 -5.36
C SER A 255 20.13 -6.59 -4.81
N THR A 256 19.90 -5.38 -4.27
CA THR A 256 18.65 -5.01 -3.61
C THR A 256 17.48 -4.85 -4.59
N ASN A 257 17.69 -4.10 -5.67
CA ASN A 257 16.64 -3.90 -6.66
C ASN A 257 16.36 -5.18 -7.44
N PHE A 258 17.43 -5.98 -7.74
CA PHE A 258 17.24 -7.29 -8.37
C PHE A 258 16.42 -8.24 -7.48
N GLN A 259 16.66 -8.27 -6.17
CA GLN A 259 15.86 -9.06 -5.24
C GLN A 259 14.35 -8.73 -5.32
N ASN A 260 14.01 -7.45 -5.48
CA ASN A 260 12.63 -7.03 -5.65
C ASN A 260 12.00 -7.53 -6.96
N LEU A 261 12.78 -7.69 -8.04
CA LEU A 261 12.30 -8.28 -9.30
C LEU A 261 11.85 -9.74 -9.16
N ASN A 262 12.47 -10.51 -8.24
CA ASN A 262 12.09 -11.91 -8.02
C ASN A 262 10.59 -12.07 -7.71
N PHE A 263 9.99 -11.08 -7.02
CA PHE A 263 8.55 -11.09 -6.70
C PHE A 263 7.70 -10.82 -7.95
N LEU A 264 8.17 -9.95 -8.84
CA LEU A 264 7.48 -9.68 -10.11
C LEU A 264 7.58 -10.87 -11.08
N PHE A 265 8.73 -11.52 -11.15
CA PHE A 265 8.88 -12.75 -11.93
C PHE A 265 7.98 -13.88 -11.37
N GLU A 266 7.87 -14.01 -10.04
CA GLU A 266 6.96 -14.98 -9.44
C GLU A 266 5.50 -14.66 -9.76
N LEU A 267 5.07 -13.41 -9.56
CA LEU A 267 3.72 -12.97 -9.91
C LEU A 267 3.42 -13.20 -11.40
N SER A 268 4.39 -12.95 -12.28
CA SER A 268 4.21 -13.09 -13.73
C SER A 268 3.83 -14.51 -14.16
N LYS A 269 4.32 -15.53 -13.46
CA LYS A 269 3.94 -16.92 -13.70
C LYS A 269 2.46 -17.16 -13.40
N HIS A 270 1.98 -16.61 -12.29
CA HIS A 270 0.56 -16.72 -11.91
C HIS A 270 -0.37 -15.97 -12.83
N MET A 271 0.08 -14.83 -13.37
CA MET A 271 -0.69 -14.03 -14.32
C MET A 271 -0.42 -14.40 -15.78
N LYS A 272 0.43 -15.40 -16.05
CA LYS A 272 0.82 -15.85 -17.41
C LYS A 272 1.34 -14.70 -18.28
N LEU A 273 2.13 -13.78 -17.70
CA LEU A 273 2.69 -12.64 -18.43
C LEU A 273 3.89 -13.05 -19.28
N ASN A 274 4.05 -12.41 -20.45
CA ASN A 274 5.14 -12.69 -21.36
C ASN A 274 6.49 -12.17 -20.81
N LEU A 275 7.45 -13.09 -20.61
CA LEU A 275 8.76 -12.77 -20.03
C LEU A 275 9.58 -11.78 -20.87
N LYS A 276 9.50 -11.86 -22.22
CA LYS A 276 10.22 -10.93 -23.12
C LYS A 276 9.72 -9.50 -22.91
N THR A 277 8.41 -9.32 -22.79
CA THR A 277 7.79 -8.01 -22.51
C THR A 277 8.19 -7.48 -21.13
N ILE A 278 8.25 -8.34 -20.11
CA ILE A 278 8.71 -7.97 -18.77
C ILE A 278 10.14 -7.46 -18.82
N ILE A 279 11.07 -8.22 -19.38
CA ILE A 279 12.49 -7.84 -19.50
C ILE A 279 12.66 -6.53 -20.28
N LYS A 280 11.96 -6.39 -21.42
CA LYS A 280 11.97 -5.14 -22.19
C LYS A 280 11.48 -3.94 -21.37
N THR A 281 10.46 -4.13 -20.52
CA THR A 281 9.92 -3.07 -19.66
C THR A 281 10.91 -2.71 -18.55
N ILE A 282 11.52 -3.71 -17.89
CA ILE A 282 12.56 -3.50 -16.88
C ILE A 282 13.74 -2.71 -17.47
N ASN A 283 14.22 -3.11 -18.66
CA ASN A 283 15.35 -2.46 -19.31
C ASN A 283 15.08 -0.99 -19.69
N LYS A 284 13.82 -0.63 -19.94
CA LYS A 284 13.40 0.74 -20.25
C LYS A 284 12.91 1.53 -19.03
N PHE A 285 12.84 0.91 -17.85
CA PHE A 285 12.33 1.57 -16.66
C PHE A 285 13.26 2.70 -16.23
N LYS A 286 12.66 3.87 -15.95
CA LYS A 286 13.35 5.02 -15.38
C LYS A 286 13.11 5.07 -13.87
N PRO A 287 14.14 5.30 -13.04
CA PRO A 287 13.96 5.49 -11.61
C PRO A 287 12.89 6.54 -11.29
N LEU A 288 12.21 6.35 -10.17
CA LEU A 288 11.30 7.37 -9.67
C LEU A 288 12.09 8.58 -9.17
N GLU A 289 11.49 9.76 -9.30
CA GLU A 289 12.08 10.98 -8.76
C GLU A 289 12.41 10.83 -7.27
N PHE A 290 13.57 11.36 -6.88
CA PHE A 290 14.09 11.32 -5.51
C PHE A 290 14.37 9.91 -4.96
N ARG A 291 14.51 8.89 -5.84
CA ARG A 291 14.90 7.53 -5.47
C ARG A 291 16.08 7.08 -6.32
N GLN A 292 17.27 7.21 -5.76
CA GLN A 292 18.53 6.90 -6.44
C GLN A 292 18.59 7.55 -7.83
N GLN A 293 18.03 8.75 -7.92
CA GLN A 293 17.94 9.50 -9.17
C GLN A 293 19.26 10.17 -9.46
N VAL A 294 19.92 9.78 -10.57
CA VAL A 294 21.09 10.49 -11.06
C VAL A 294 20.62 11.85 -11.59
N ILE A 295 21.08 12.94 -10.93
CA ILE A 295 20.77 14.33 -11.33
C ILE A 295 21.90 14.96 -12.11
N TYR A 296 23.11 14.46 -11.91
CA TYR A 296 24.29 14.87 -12.68
C TYR A 296 25.28 13.72 -12.78
N GLN A 297 25.94 13.58 -13.91
CA GLN A 297 27.01 12.60 -14.10
C GLN A 297 28.04 13.14 -15.10
N SER A 298 29.29 13.14 -14.68
CA SER A 298 30.47 13.39 -15.52
C SER A 298 31.46 12.24 -15.39
N LYS A 299 32.63 12.36 -16.01
CA LYS A 299 33.75 11.40 -15.85
C LYS A 299 34.24 11.30 -14.38
N TYR A 300 34.15 12.41 -13.63
CA TYR A 300 34.75 12.53 -12.29
C TYR A 300 33.72 12.68 -11.15
N LEU A 301 32.45 12.98 -11.47
CA LEU A 301 31.45 13.28 -10.46
C LEU A 301 30.10 12.71 -10.86
N LYS A 302 29.47 11.98 -9.93
CA LYS A 302 28.09 11.52 -10.04
C LYS A 302 27.29 12.01 -8.85
N ILE A 303 26.24 12.81 -9.10
CA ILE A 303 25.35 13.33 -8.07
C ILE A 303 24.02 12.56 -8.11
N ILE A 304 23.64 12.00 -6.99
CA ILE A 304 22.44 11.15 -6.87
C ILE A 304 21.52 11.68 -5.80
N ASN A 305 20.27 11.88 -6.16
CA ASN A 305 19.21 12.28 -5.21
C ASN A 305 18.47 11.04 -4.72
N ASP A 306 18.55 10.76 -3.42
CA ASP A 306 17.80 9.69 -2.74
C ASP A 306 17.05 10.22 -1.50
N SER A 307 16.50 11.44 -1.59
CA SER A 307 15.80 12.13 -0.49
C SER A 307 14.50 11.42 -0.03
N LYS A 308 14.05 10.41 -0.74
CA LYS A 308 12.95 9.51 -0.35
C LYS A 308 13.42 8.35 0.54
N SER A 309 14.72 8.15 0.72
CA SER A 309 15.27 7.20 1.69
C SER A 309 15.10 7.76 3.10
N THR A 310 14.50 6.97 3.99
CA THR A 310 14.19 7.38 5.36
C THR A 310 14.93 6.55 6.41
N SER A 311 15.76 5.59 5.99
CA SER A 311 16.48 4.71 6.89
C SER A 311 17.87 4.33 6.36
N LEU A 312 18.81 4.07 7.27
CA LEU A 312 20.14 3.56 6.92
C LEU A 312 20.06 2.25 6.14
N SER A 313 19.11 1.38 6.46
CA SER A 313 18.89 0.11 5.76
C SER A 313 18.51 0.26 4.28
N SER A 314 18.05 1.45 3.86
CA SER A 314 17.81 1.75 2.45
C SER A 314 19.00 2.42 1.76
N THR A 315 19.83 3.17 2.51
CA THR A 315 20.94 3.94 1.95
C THR A 315 22.23 3.12 1.87
N ILE A 316 22.56 2.33 2.91
CA ILE A 316 23.80 1.54 2.96
C ILE A 316 23.96 0.60 1.74
N PRO A 317 22.99 -0.24 1.36
CA PRO A 317 23.17 -1.12 0.20
C PRO A 317 23.36 -0.38 -1.11
N PHE A 318 22.92 0.87 -1.19
CA PHE A 318 23.13 1.71 -2.34
C PHE A 318 24.55 2.26 -2.37
N LEU A 319 25.10 2.70 -1.23
CA LEU A 319 26.47 3.20 -1.11
C LEU A 319 27.50 2.10 -1.36
N GLU A 320 27.23 0.86 -0.95
CA GLU A 320 28.09 -0.30 -1.16
C GLU A 320 28.21 -0.71 -2.66
N THR A 321 27.30 -0.25 -3.51
CA THR A 321 27.22 -0.64 -4.93
C THR A 321 27.60 0.50 -5.91
N ASN A 322 27.87 1.70 -5.42
CA ASN A 322 28.25 2.89 -6.18
C ASN A 322 29.48 3.57 -5.58
#